data_3bc7659be6a408a928e10f0454aa1d23
#
_entry.id   3bc7659be6a408a928e10f0454aa1d23
#
_cell.length_a   1.000
_cell.length_b   1.000
_cell.length_c   1.000
_cell.angle_alpha   90.00
_cell.angle_beta   90.00
_cell.angle_gamma   90.00
#
_symmetry.space_group_name_H-M   'P 1'
#
loop_
_entity.id
_entity.type
_entity.pdbx_description
1 polymer ?
#
loop_
_entity_poly.entity_id
_entity_poly.type
_entity_poly.pdbx_seq_one_letter_code
_entity_poly.pdbx_strand_id
1 'polypeptide(L)'
;MTFQRKTRIGVAVAVAVAIIAAHRAGHRHDRDEAPPAAPAQALTAAAKPAPPATWKLGSVTLHACELAQPNSGLSAAAWCASFEVPENRADPHGRRITLKLAVVRSQAQAPARDMLALLAGGPGQAATEGWPPLAPALKDLLAHRHVLLLDQRGTGGSHPLTCQTPAATGEGAAFDPARLREETVACLKEIEATADPRQYTTTAAVEDLEAVRQALGAPTFDLLGISYGTRVAQQYAMRHPQGVRSIVLDGVVPNELVLGQDFARNLEDALEAQFARCNVEAGCKARFGDPYQTLYQLRDALRANPHKVGFRDPQTYQGVQRTLNEGALASVVRMFAYSPLTAALLPLSIDAAAHGDVGPLLGQAKLLAGDLSDTMNGGMQAAVICSEDADLLVQRPEDAGTILGTRMLDTLHAVCAVWPKGSRPADFHRPLESAVPTLLLSGQYDPVTPPRYGEAVLKGLSNARHLVLKGQGHNVITAGCAPQLVKTFIEDLAPKTLDAACLDRLQATPLFIDFNGAAP
;
A
#
# COMPACT_ATOMS: atom_id res chain seq x y z
N MET A 1 25.35 13.28 -24.53
CA MET A 1 25.64 13.10 -23.08
C MET A 1 26.32 11.77 -22.72
N THR A 2 26.74 10.98 -23.70
CA THR A 2 27.40 9.67 -23.51
C THR A 2 28.91 9.75 -23.38
N PHE A 3 29.51 10.88 -23.72
CA PHE A 3 30.99 11.03 -23.74
C PHE A 3 31.61 11.32 -22.36
N GLN A 4 30.91 12.01 -21.46
CA GLN A 4 31.45 12.33 -20.14
C GLN A 4 31.39 11.15 -19.13
N ARG A 5 30.50 10.19 -19.33
CA ARG A 5 30.41 9.01 -18.43
C ARG A 5 31.52 7.99 -18.69
N LYS A 6 31.92 7.83 -19.97
CA LYS A 6 33.02 6.93 -20.33
C LYS A 6 34.38 7.44 -19.84
N THR A 7 34.59 8.76 -19.83
CA THR A 7 35.84 9.37 -19.38
C THR A 7 36.01 9.26 -17.85
N ARG A 8 34.93 9.36 -17.08
CA ARG A 8 35.00 9.23 -15.60
C ARG A 8 35.28 7.79 -15.14
N ILE A 9 34.71 6.79 -15.79
CA ILE A 9 34.99 5.38 -15.50
C ILE A 9 36.42 5.01 -15.91
N GLY A 10 36.89 5.51 -17.03
CA GLY A 10 38.28 5.30 -17.49
C GLY A 10 39.33 5.91 -16.56
N VAL A 11 39.05 7.09 -15.97
CA VAL A 11 39.93 7.73 -15.00
C VAL A 11 39.96 6.99 -13.66
N ALA A 12 38.82 6.50 -13.19
CA ALA A 12 38.75 5.72 -11.94
C ALA A 12 39.51 4.38 -12.05
N VAL A 13 39.42 3.70 -13.19
CA VAL A 13 40.15 2.45 -13.43
C VAL A 13 41.66 2.72 -13.64
N ALA A 14 42.05 3.80 -14.31
CA ALA A 14 43.43 4.17 -14.48
C ALA A 14 44.11 4.56 -13.15
N VAL A 15 43.41 5.27 -12.26
CA VAL A 15 43.91 5.61 -10.92
C VAL A 15 44.05 4.36 -10.05
N ALA A 16 43.10 3.43 -10.10
CA ALA A 16 43.19 2.17 -9.35
C ALA A 16 44.36 1.29 -9.82
N VAL A 17 44.60 1.23 -11.12
CA VAL A 17 45.76 0.49 -11.71
C VAL A 17 47.08 1.17 -11.34
N ALA A 18 47.14 2.50 -11.35
CA ALA A 18 48.33 3.24 -10.96
C ALA A 18 48.69 3.07 -9.46
N ILE A 19 47.68 3.01 -8.58
CA ILE A 19 47.89 2.75 -7.14
C ILE A 19 48.41 1.33 -6.93
N ILE A 20 47.88 0.33 -7.63
CA ILE A 20 48.33 -1.06 -7.55
C ILE A 20 49.77 -1.21 -8.13
N ALA A 21 50.10 -0.49 -9.19
CA ALA A 21 51.47 -0.49 -9.76
C ALA A 21 52.48 0.20 -8.84
N ALA A 22 52.11 1.32 -8.22
CA ALA A 22 52.94 2.01 -7.24
C ALA A 22 53.21 1.16 -5.96
N HIS A 23 52.21 0.39 -5.52
CA HIS A 23 52.36 -0.52 -4.39
C HIS A 23 53.30 -1.72 -4.69
N ARG A 24 53.36 -2.15 -5.97
CA ARG A 24 54.26 -3.22 -6.40
C ARG A 24 55.68 -2.76 -6.69
N ALA A 25 55.90 -1.47 -6.98
CA ALA A 25 57.24 -0.92 -7.23
C ALA A 25 58.00 -0.57 -5.93
N GLY A 26 57.31 -0.36 -4.78
CA GLY A 26 57.91 -0.03 -3.49
C GLY A 26 58.44 -1.22 -2.67
N HIS A 27 58.29 -2.46 -3.12
CA HIS A 27 58.70 -3.66 -2.40
C HIS A 27 59.75 -4.50 -3.12
N ARG A 28 60.72 -3.87 -3.82
CA ARG A 28 61.92 -4.54 -4.35
C ARG A 28 63.16 -3.90 -3.77
N HIS A 29 63.40 -4.09 -2.48
CA HIS A 29 64.73 -4.15 -1.85
C HIS A 29 64.55 -4.65 -0.43
N ASP A 30 65.20 -5.69 -0.17
CA ASP A 30 65.68 -6.41 1.02
C ASP A 30 65.12 -7.82 1.10
N ARG A 31 65.92 -8.72 0.54
CA ARG A 31 65.94 -10.11 1.00
C ARG A 31 66.96 -10.17 2.11
N ASP A 32 66.46 -10.25 3.32
CA ASP A 32 67.19 -10.95 4.37
C ASP A 32 66.18 -11.37 5.47
N GLU A 33 66.28 -12.65 5.81
CA GLU A 33 65.71 -13.37 6.94
C GLU A 33 64.19 -13.29 7.19
N ALA A 34 63.51 -14.40 6.90
CA ALA A 34 62.15 -14.67 7.37
C ALA A 34 62.17 -14.88 8.89
N PRO A 35 61.33 -14.17 9.66
CA PRO A 35 61.12 -14.47 11.07
C PRO A 35 60.38 -15.82 11.20
N PRO A 36 60.61 -16.57 12.32
CA PRO A 36 59.97 -17.87 12.51
C PRO A 36 58.44 -17.76 12.52
N ALA A 37 57.79 -18.69 11.86
CA ALA A 37 56.32 -18.76 11.77
C ALA A 37 55.72 -18.73 13.19
N ALA A 38 54.86 -17.74 13.44
CA ALA A 38 54.04 -17.72 14.65
C ALA A 38 53.12 -18.97 14.67
N PRO A 39 52.91 -19.57 15.83
CA PRO A 39 52.03 -20.74 15.91
C PRO A 39 50.64 -20.38 15.40
N ALA A 40 50.12 -21.21 14.52
CA ALA A 40 48.75 -21.09 14.01
C ALA A 40 47.79 -21.00 15.21
N GLN A 41 47.20 -19.82 15.41
CA GLN A 41 46.13 -19.68 16.39
C GLN A 41 45.00 -20.58 15.91
N ALA A 42 44.68 -21.59 16.74
CA ALA A 42 43.54 -22.43 16.57
C ALA A 42 42.29 -21.54 16.36
N LEU A 43 41.62 -21.69 15.23
CA LEU A 43 40.29 -21.09 14.99
C LEU A 43 39.42 -21.50 16.18
N THR A 44 39.27 -20.58 17.13
CA THR A 44 38.29 -20.74 18.21
C THR A 44 36.95 -21.03 17.56
N ALA A 45 36.36 -22.18 17.91
CA ALA A 45 35.06 -22.57 17.49
C ALA A 45 34.11 -21.38 17.61
N ALA A 46 33.41 -21.04 16.51
CA ALA A 46 32.47 -19.93 16.49
C ALA A 46 31.54 -20.08 17.70
N ALA A 47 31.54 -19.08 18.56
CA ALA A 47 30.66 -19.07 19.72
C ALA A 47 29.23 -19.25 19.21
N LYS A 48 28.51 -20.19 19.83
CA LYS A 48 27.09 -20.41 19.53
C LYS A 48 26.39 -19.05 19.57
N PRO A 49 25.64 -18.64 18.52
CA PRO A 49 25.03 -17.32 18.51
C PRO A 49 24.21 -17.16 19.79
N ALA A 50 24.37 -16.01 20.45
CA ALA A 50 23.58 -15.68 21.63
C ALA A 50 22.08 -15.82 21.28
N PRO A 51 21.25 -16.35 22.20
CA PRO A 51 19.82 -16.44 21.95
C PRO A 51 19.29 -15.06 21.57
N PRO A 52 18.36 -14.96 20.60
CA PRO A 52 17.84 -13.68 20.17
C PRO A 52 17.25 -12.92 21.37
N ALA A 53 17.50 -11.61 21.41
CA ALA A 53 16.97 -10.76 22.46
C ALA A 53 15.44 -10.93 22.54
N THR A 54 14.90 -11.09 23.73
CA THR A 54 13.47 -11.21 23.98
C THR A 54 12.95 -10.03 24.78
N TRP A 55 11.70 -9.66 24.54
CA TRP A 55 11.00 -8.61 25.26
C TRP A 55 9.58 -9.07 25.59
N LYS A 56 9.20 -8.99 26.86
CA LYS A 56 7.85 -9.34 27.30
C LYS A 56 6.99 -8.08 27.43
N LEU A 57 5.85 -8.08 26.70
CA LEU A 57 4.86 -7.01 26.76
C LEU A 57 3.48 -7.64 27.05
N GLY A 58 2.90 -7.33 28.21
CA GLY A 58 1.72 -8.04 28.70
C GLY A 58 2.01 -9.53 28.88
N SER A 59 1.21 -10.39 28.26
CA SER A 59 1.39 -11.85 28.21
C SER A 59 2.21 -12.32 27.00
N VAL A 60 2.55 -11.43 26.04
CA VAL A 60 3.22 -11.76 24.79
C VAL A 60 4.74 -11.67 24.94
N THR A 61 5.44 -12.70 24.48
CA THR A 61 6.90 -12.68 24.34
C THR A 61 7.27 -12.36 22.90
N LEU A 62 8.01 -11.27 22.71
CA LEU A 62 8.44 -10.75 21.43
C LEU A 62 9.94 -11.02 21.24
N HIS A 63 10.37 -11.21 20.00
CA HIS A 63 11.75 -11.41 19.59
C HIS A 63 12.17 -10.29 18.63
N ALA A 64 13.43 -9.86 18.72
CA ALA A 64 13.96 -8.88 17.77
C ALA A 64 13.85 -9.41 16.33
N CYS A 65 13.35 -8.59 15.42
CA CYS A 65 13.13 -8.94 14.02
C CYS A 65 13.35 -7.72 13.12
N GLU A 66 13.43 -7.99 11.84
CA GLU A 66 13.44 -6.98 10.78
C GLU A 66 12.17 -7.16 9.93
N LEU A 67 11.45 -6.07 9.72
CA LEU A 67 10.32 -6.00 8.81
C LEU A 67 10.82 -5.55 7.45
N ALA A 68 10.36 -6.17 6.40
CA ALA A 68 10.75 -5.81 5.03
C ALA A 68 9.50 -5.61 4.17
N GLN A 69 9.57 -4.60 3.30
CA GLN A 69 8.60 -4.50 2.20
C GLN A 69 9.08 -5.37 1.04
N PRO A 70 8.25 -6.27 0.50
CA PRO A 70 8.61 -7.10 -0.64
C PRO A 70 9.17 -6.27 -1.80
N ASN A 71 10.23 -6.76 -2.42
CA ASN A 71 10.87 -6.21 -3.64
C ASN A 71 11.35 -4.74 -3.62
N SER A 72 11.26 -4.04 -2.47
CA SER A 72 11.66 -2.63 -2.37
C SER A 72 13.05 -2.41 -1.78
N GLY A 73 13.60 -3.39 -1.06
CA GLY A 73 14.83 -3.24 -0.27
C GLY A 73 14.64 -2.36 0.98
N LEU A 74 13.42 -1.90 1.29
CA LEU A 74 13.12 -1.14 2.50
C LEU A 74 12.90 -2.07 3.67
N SER A 75 13.52 -1.76 4.80
CA SER A 75 13.35 -2.52 6.04
C SER A 75 13.30 -1.63 7.28
N ALA A 76 12.75 -2.17 8.37
CA ALA A 76 12.64 -1.50 9.66
C ALA A 76 12.78 -2.50 10.81
N ALA A 77 13.57 -2.14 11.83
CA ALA A 77 13.71 -2.96 13.04
C ALA A 77 12.42 -2.94 13.87
N ALA A 78 12.04 -4.11 14.39
CA ALA A 78 10.87 -4.29 15.23
C ALA A 78 11.05 -5.46 16.21
N TRP A 79 9.99 -5.76 16.95
CA TRP A 79 9.86 -6.91 17.83
C TRP A 79 8.65 -7.73 17.42
N CYS A 80 8.86 -8.95 16.94
CA CYS A 80 7.85 -9.80 16.37
C CYS A 80 7.39 -10.90 17.32
N ALA A 81 6.13 -11.31 17.18
CA ALA A 81 5.58 -12.50 17.81
C ALA A 81 4.53 -13.16 16.91
N SER A 82 4.27 -14.42 17.20
CA SER A 82 3.11 -15.16 16.71
C SER A 82 2.03 -15.18 17.78
N PHE A 83 0.78 -14.99 17.37
CA PHE A 83 -0.37 -14.99 18.28
C PHE A 83 -1.46 -15.90 17.73
N GLU A 84 -1.88 -16.90 18.50
CA GLU A 84 -2.88 -17.86 18.05
C GLU A 84 -4.30 -17.45 18.42
N VAL A 85 -5.21 -17.53 17.44
CA VAL A 85 -6.65 -17.30 17.62
C VAL A 85 -7.45 -18.44 17.01
N PRO A 86 -8.69 -18.70 17.45
CA PRO A 86 -9.60 -19.56 16.72
C PRO A 86 -9.88 -18.98 15.33
N GLU A 87 -9.83 -19.80 14.28
CA GLU A 87 -10.25 -19.35 12.96
C GLU A 87 -11.74 -18.96 12.98
N ASN A 88 -12.58 -19.86 13.49
CA ASN A 88 -13.99 -19.58 13.76
C ASN A 88 -14.21 -19.33 15.26
N ARG A 89 -14.57 -18.11 15.62
CA ARG A 89 -14.81 -17.74 17.02
C ARG A 89 -16.06 -18.39 17.63
N ALA A 90 -17.00 -18.84 16.81
CA ALA A 90 -18.15 -19.63 17.25
C ALA A 90 -17.78 -21.09 17.57
N ASP A 91 -16.62 -21.56 17.09
CA ASP A 91 -16.04 -22.86 17.43
C ASP A 91 -14.62 -22.71 17.98
N PRO A 92 -14.45 -22.33 19.24
CA PRO A 92 -13.14 -22.06 19.85
C PRO A 92 -12.25 -23.29 19.97
N HIS A 93 -12.79 -24.49 19.84
CA HIS A 93 -12.07 -25.77 19.86
C HIS A 93 -11.73 -26.29 18.45
N GLY A 94 -12.20 -25.60 17.41
CA GLY A 94 -11.92 -25.92 16.01
C GLY A 94 -10.51 -25.50 15.57
N ARG A 95 -10.37 -25.26 14.28
CA ARG A 95 -9.10 -24.81 13.69
C ARG A 95 -8.59 -23.52 14.32
N ARG A 96 -7.31 -23.49 14.62
CA ARG A 96 -6.61 -22.27 15.06
C ARG A 96 -5.75 -21.74 13.94
N ILE A 97 -5.62 -20.42 13.87
CA ILE A 97 -4.73 -19.73 12.94
C ILE A 97 -3.71 -18.91 13.73
N THR A 98 -2.54 -18.76 13.16
CA THR A 98 -1.47 -17.94 13.71
C THR A 98 -1.51 -16.56 13.07
N LEU A 99 -1.53 -15.52 13.88
CA LEU A 99 -1.39 -14.13 13.48
C LEU A 99 0.05 -13.68 13.71
N LYS A 100 0.61 -12.95 12.75
CA LYS A 100 1.89 -12.25 12.89
C LYS A 100 1.62 -10.86 13.43
N LEU A 101 2.26 -10.53 14.53
CA LEU A 101 2.28 -9.18 15.05
C LEU A 101 3.72 -8.69 15.21
N ALA A 102 3.91 -7.39 15.06
CA ALA A 102 5.16 -6.73 15.39
C ALA A 102 4.88 -5.47 16.22
N VAL A 103 5.81 -5.15 17.10
CA VAL A 103 5.77 -3.92 17.89
C VAL A 103 7.04 -3.12 17.60
N VAL A 104 6.87 -1.90 17.11
CA VAL A 104 7.94 -0.91 16.99
C VAL A 104 8.03 -0.17 18.32
N ARG A 105 9.20 -0.25 18.98
CA ARG A 105 9.35 0.30 20.32
C ARG A 105 9.38 1.82 20.32
N SER A 106 8.69 2.41 21.28
CA SER A 106 8.87 3.81 21.65
C SER A 106 10.33 4.13 21.98
N GLN A 107 10.72 5.34 21.70
CA GLN A 107 12.03 5.90 22.09
C GLN A 107 12.05 6.37 23.55
N ALA A 108 10.89 6.49 24.21
CA ALA A 108 10.80 6.89 25.61
C ALA A 108 11.32 5.79 26.56
N GLN A 109 11.97 6.19 27.64
CA GLN A 109 12.34 5.29 28.73
C GLN A 109 11.11 4.75 29.48
N ALA A 110 10.08 5.60 29.62
CA ALA A 110 8.79 5.25 30.20
C ALA A 110 7.67 5.59 29.17
N PRO A 111 7.39 4.70 28.23
CA PRO A 111 6.37 4.93 27.22
C PRO A 111 4.97 4.98 27.85
N ALA A 112 4.07 5.67 27.17
CA ALA A 112 2.64 5.63 27.50
C ALA A 112 2.14 4.19 27.44
N ARG A 113 1.08 3.88 28.18
CA ARG A 113 0.51 2.54 28.23
C ARG A 113 -0.40 2.23 27.05
N ASP A 114 -1.00 3.27 26.46
CA ASP A 114 -1.73 3.19 25.20
C ASP A 114 -0.76 2.97 24.03
N MET A 115 -1.24 2.33 22.98
CA MET A 115 -0.43 2.00 21.80
C MET A 115 -1.08 2.57 20.54
N LEU A 116 -0.26 2.94 19.55
CA LEU A 116 -0.74 3.21 18.21
C LEU A 116 -0.91 1.88 17.47
N ALA A 117 -2.10 1.59 16.96
CA ALA A 117 -2.35 0.44 16.10
C ALA A 117 -2.50 0.87 14.64
N LEU A 118 -1.56 0.45 13.77
CA LEU A 118 -1.63 0.67 12.33
C LEU A 118 -2.51 -0.39 11.67
N LEU A 119 -3.56 0.06 10.99
CA LEU A 119 -4.51 -0.76 10.26
C LEU A 119 -4.31 -0.56 8.76
N ALA A 120 -3.79 -1.59 8.11
CA ALA A 120 -3.42 -1.52 6.70
C ALA A 120 -4.63 -1.48 5.77
N GLY A 121 -4.38 -1.06 4.54
CA GLY A 121 -5.39 -0.89 3.49
C GLY A 121 -5.68 -2.16 2.68
N GLY A 122 -6.14 -1.95 1.47
CA GLY A 122 -6.50 -2.99 0.53
C GLY A 122 -8.01 -3.08 0.30
N PRO A 123 -8.75 -4.06 0.88
CA PRO A 123 -8.33 -5.13 1.81
C PRO A 123 -7.27 -6.06 1.23
N GLY A 124 -6.43 -6.60 2.09
CA GLY A 124 -5.43 -7.60 1.70
C GLY A 124 -3.97 -7.19 1.93
N GLN A 125 -3.67 -5.97 2.38
CA GLN A 125 -2.31 -5.54 2.72
C GLN A 125 -1.92 -5.96 4.14
N ALA A 126 -0.63 -6.29 4.32
CA ALA A 126 -0.05 -6.61 5.61
C ALA A 126 0.52 -5.36 6.29
N ALA A 127 0.19 -5.14 7.57
CA ALA A 127 0.68 -3.98 8.32
C ALA A 127 2.21 -4.03 8.51
N THR A 128 2.77 -5.23 8.70
CA THR A 128 4.22 -5.42 8.88
C THR A 128 5.02 -5.12 7.61
N GLU A 129 4.45 -5.32 6.43
CA GLU A 129 5.06 -5.03 5.12
C GLU A 129 4.85 -3.55 4.72
N GLY A 130 3.73 -2.96 5.14
CA GLY A 130 3.41 -1.56 4.88
C GLY A 130 4.18 -0.57 5.77
N TRP A 131 4.73 -1.00 6.89
CA TRP A 131 5.42 -0.11 7.83
C TRP A 131 6.77 0.43 7.33
N PRO A 132 7.69 -0.35 6.74
CA PRO A 132 9.02 0.14 6.37
C PRO A 132 9.02 1.43 5.54
N PRO A 133 8.19 1.62 4.51
CA PRO A 133 8.14 2.89 3.76
C PRO A 133 7.53 4.05 4.57
N LEU A 134 6.70 3.78 5.58
CA LEU A 134 6.06 4.80 6.42
C LEU A 134 6.96 5.22 7.59
N ALA A 135 7.83 4.32 8.06
CA ALA A 135 8.63 4.50 9.27
C ALA A 135 9.43 5.82 9.32
N PRO A 136 10.11 6.27 8.23
CA PRO A 136 10.85 7.52 8.27
C PRO A 136 9.99 8.75 8.52
N ALA A 137 8.79 8.80 7.93
CA ALA A 137 7.86 9.92 8.09
C ALA A 137 7.16 9.89 9.46
N LEU A 138 6.88 8.70 9.99
CA LEU A 138 6.12 8.50 11.23
C LEU A 138 7.00 8.27 12.47
N LYS A 139 8.32 8.46 12.36
CA LYS A 139 9.27 8.24 13.47
C LYS A 139 8.93 9.01 14.75
N ASP A 140 8.36 10.21 14.63
CA ASP A 140 8.03 11.06 15.76
C ASP A 140 6.82 10.55 16.55
N LEU A 141 5.99 9.66 15.98
CA LEU A 141 4.94 8.95 16.71
C LEU A 141 5.50 7.99 17.76
N LEU A 142 6.74 7.51 17.54
CA LEU A 142 7.46 6.65 18.48
C LEU A 142 8.03 7.41 19.68
N ALA A 143 7.92 8.74 19.75
CA ALA A 143 8.47 9.54 20.83
C ALA A 143 7.95 9.08 22.21
N HIS A 144 6.65 8.73 22.29
CA HIS A 144 6.01 8.41 23.56
C HIS A 144 5.25 7.08 23.59
N ARG A 145 4.96 6.46 22.42
CA ARG A 145 4.11 5.27 22.31
C ARG A 145 4.75 4.18 21.47
N HIS A 146 4.42 2.94 21.80
CA HIS A 146 4.70 1.81 20.92
C HIS A 146 3.73 1.81 19.74
N VAL A 147 4.18 1.30 18.60
CA VAL A 147 3.33 1.06 17.43
C VAL A 147 3.11 -0.44 17.28
N LEU A 148 1.86 -0.86 17.28
CA LEU A 148 1.43 -2.21 16.94
C LEU A 148 1.19 -2.32 15.44
N LEU A 149 1.77 -3.34 14.84
CA LEU A 149 1.56 -3.77 13.47
C LEU A 149 1.02 -5.20 13.53
N LEU A 150 -0.27 -5.36 13.31
CA LEU A 150 -0.91 -6.66 13.23
C LEU A 150 -1.24 -6.95 11.78
N ASP A 151 -0.62 -7.97 11.19
CA ASP A 151 -1.10 -8.47 9.92
C ASP A 151 -2.50 -9.03 10.12
N GLN A 152 -3.48 -8.45 9.43
CA GLN A 152 -4.86 -8.93 9.50
C GLN A 152 -4.92 -10.39 9.07
N ARG A 153 -5.80 -11.21 9.70
CA ARG A 153 -6.01 -12.59 9.24
C ARG A 153 -6.19 -12.64 7.72
N GLY A 154 -5.55 -13.58 7.07
CA GLY A 154 -5.54 -13.71 5.61
C GLY A 154 -4.50 -12.87 4.88
N THR A 155 -3.63 -12.11 5.58
CA THR A 155 -2.58 -11.27 4.97
C THR A 155 -1.20 -11.58 5.52
N GLY A 156 -0.16 -11.23 4.78
CA GLY A 156 1.23 -11.28 5.22
C GLY A 156 1.60 -12.57 5.94
N GLY A 157 2.04 -12.47 7.19
CA GLY A 157 2.36 -13.62 8.04
C GLY A 157 1.18 -14.18 8.86
N SER A 158 -0.04 -13.68 8.64
CA SER A 158 -1.26 -14.05 9.39
C SER A 158 -2.16 -15.00 8.61
N HIS A 159 -1.66 -16.20 8.32
CA HIS A 159 -2.40 -17.24 7.60
C HIS A 159 -2.98 -16.75 6.25
N PRO A 160 -2.11 -16.34 5.30
CA PRO A 160 -2.53 -15.68 4.06
C PRO A 160 -3.42 -16.58 3.19
N LEU A 161 -4.48 -16.01 2.63
CA LEU A 161 -5.37 -16.69 1.68
C LEU A 161 -4.76 -16.63 0.27
N THR A 162 -3.75 -17.44 0.00
CA THR A 162 -3.06 -17.51 -1.29
C THR A 162 -3.26 -18.86 -1.96
N CYS A 163 -3.22 -18.86 -3.28
CA CYS A 163 -3.18 -20.07 -4.10
C CYS A 163 -1.90 -20.10 -4.94
N GLN A 164 -1.41 -21.31 -5.23
CA GLN A 164 -0.20 -21.54 -6.00
C GLN A 164 -0.47 -21.51 -7.52
N THR A 165 -1.72 -21.73 -7.91
CA THR A 165 -2.10 -21.74 -9.32
C THR A 165 -1.96 -20.32 -9.91
N PRO A 166 -1.03 -20.10 -10.84
CA PRO A 166 -0.92 -18.81 -11.50
C PRO A 166 -2.24 -18.50 -12.22
N ALA A 167 -2.70 -17.24 -12.16
CA ALA A 167 -3.79 -16.82 -13.01
C ALA A 167 -3.41 -17.13 -14.47
N ALA A 168 -4.20 -17.98 -15.12
CA ALA A 168 -3.91 -18.45 -16.49
C ALA A 168 -4.12 -17.33 -17.54
N THR A 169 -4.65 -16.19 -17.12
CA THR A 169 -4.80 -14.99 -17.94
C THR A 169 -3.48 -14.26 -18.02
N GLY A 170 -2.77 -14.40 -19.14
CA GLY A 170 -1.64 -13.52 -19.47
C GLY A 170 -2.09 -12.05 -19.43
N GLU A 171 -1.23 -11.14 -18.96
CA GLU A 171 -1.46 -9.69 -19.02
C GLU A 171 -1.90 -9.29 -20.44
N GLY A 172 -3.02 -8.56 -20.56
CA GLY A 172 -3.59 -8.16 -21.84
C GLY A 172 -4.59 -9.14 -22.47
N ALA A 173 -4.97 -10.23 -21.79
CA ALA A 173 -6.07 -11.08 -22.23
C ALA A 173 -7.41 -10.34 -22.16
N ALA A 174 -8.31 -10.66 -23.08
CA ALA A 174 -9.68 -10.19 -23.00
C ALA A 174 -10.35 -10.68 -21.69
N PHE A 175 -11.18 -9.84 -21.10
CA PHE A 175 -11.93 -10.22 -19.90
C PHE A 175 -12.93 -11.33 -20.23
N ASP A 176 -12.81 -12.44 -19.53
CA ASP A 176 -13.72 -13.60 -19.63
C ASP A 176 -14.23 -13.96 -18.22
N PRO A 177 -15.48 -13.64 -17.88
CA PRO A 177 -16.02 -13.89 -16.56
C PRO A 177 -16.23 -15.39 -16.27
N ALA A 178 -16.41 -16.25 -17.29
CA ALA A 178 -16.54 -17.70 -17.10
C ALA A 178 -15.18 -18.28 -16.66
N ARG A 179 -14.15 -17.96 -17.40
CA ARG A 179 -12.77 -18.36 -17.07
C ARG A 179 -12.33 -17.85 -15.71
N LEU A 180 -12.63 -16.59 -15.37
CA LEU A 180 -12.29 -16.04 -14.05
C LEU A 180 -12.98 -16.82 -12.92
N ARG A 181 -14.24 -17.23 -13.10
CA ARG A 181 -14.92 -18.10 -12.12
C ARG A 181 -14.23 -19.45 -11.98
N GLU A 182 -13.83 -20.11 -13.07
CA GLU A 182 -13.11 -21.39 -13.04
C GLU A 182 -11.78 -21.25 -12.30
N GLU A 183 -11.00 -20.20 -12.58
CA GLU A 183 -9.74 -19.89 -11.89
C GLU A 183 -9.98 -19.61 -10.40
N THR A 184 -11.04 -18.90 -10.05
CA THR A 184 -11.43 -18.62 -8.66
C THR A 184 -11.80 -19.92 -7.92
N VAL A 185 -12.56 -20.82 -8.54
CA VAL A 185 -12.92 -22.13 -7.96
C VAL A 185 -11.68 -22.99 -7.73
N ALA A 186 -10.74 -22.99 -8.68
CA ALA A 186 -9.49 -23.74 -8.54
C ALA A 186 -8.66 -23.20 -7.35
N CYS A 187 -8.53 -21.87 -7.24
CA CYS A 187 -7.85 -21.21 -6.13
C CYS A 187 -8.54 -21.51 -4.78
N LEU A 188 -9.87 -21.42 -4.72
CA LEU A 188 -10.63 -21.73 -3.51
C LEU A 188 -10.39 -23.14 -3.00
N LYS A 189 -10.31 -24.13 -3.89
CA LYS A 189 -10.03 -25.52 -3.52
C LYS A 189 -8.66 -25.66 -2.82
N GLU A 190 -7.67 -24.88 -3.24
CA GLU A 190 -6.37 -24.85 -2.55
C GLU A 190 -6.47 -24.19 -1.17
N ILE A 191 -7.16 -23.05 -1.08
CA ILE A 191 -7.35 -22.32 0.17
C ILE A 191 -8.14 -23.14 1.19
N GLU A 192 -9.24 -23.77 0.78
CA GLU A 192 -10.12 -24.56 1.66
C GLU A 192 -9.44 -25.79 2.28
N ALA A 193 -8.32 -26.25 1.71
CA ALA A 193 -7.50 -27.29 2.33
C ALA A 193 -6.91 -26.87 3.68
N THR A 194 -6.67 -25.57 3.89
CA THR A 194 -5.99 -25.03 5.08
C THR A 194 -6.80 -23.99 5.83
N ALA A 195 -7.79 -23.35 5.21
CA ALA A 195 -8.57 -22.23 5.74
C ALA A 195 -10.07 -22.39 5.46
N ASP A 196 -10.92 -21.74 6.23
CA ASP A 196 -12.31 -21.48 5.89
C ASP A 196 -12.46 -20.00 5.47
N PRO A 197 -12.52 -19.67 4.17
CA PRO A 197 -12.54 -18.28 3.69
C PRO A 197 -13.69 -17.44 4.27
N ARG A 198 -14.76 -18.07 4.74
CA ARG A 198 -15.91 -17.40 5.37
C ARG A 198 -15.56 -16.72 6.69
N GLN A 199 -14.44 -17.11 7.32
CA GLN A 199 -13.98 -16.59 8.61
C GLN A 199 -13.05 -15.37 8.46
N TYR A 200 -12.75 -14.93 7.22
CA TYR A 200 -11.80 -13.86 6.96
C TYR A 200 -12.53 -12.55 6.61
N THR A 201 -13.28 -12.05 7.60
CA THR A 201 -14.07 -10.82 7.51
C THR A 201 -13.46 -9.70 8.34
N THR A 202 -13.88 -8.45 8.08
CA THR A 202 -13.54 -7.28 8.90
C THR A 202 -13.96 -7.49 10.36
N THR A 203 -15.14 -8.07 10.61
CA THR A 203 -15.61 -8.35 11.98
C THR A 203 -14.68 -9.31 12.71
N ALA A 204 -14.26 -10.40 12.06
CA ALA A 204 -13.32 -11.35 12.65
C ALA A 204 -11.95 -10.72 12.93
N ALA A 205 -11.47 -9.84 12.05
CA ALA A 205 -10.23 -9.12 12.23
C ALA A 205 -10.27 -8.10 13.37
N VAL A 206 -11.42 -7.45 13.59
CA VAL A 206 -11.66 -6.56 14.73
C VAL A 206 -11.56 -7.32 16.05
N GLU A 207 -12.13 -8.52 16.11
CA GLU A 207 -12.04 -9.37 17.31
C GLU A 207 -10.60 -9.89 17.54
N ASP A 208 -9.82 -10.12 16.48
CA ASP A 208 -8.41 -10.46 16.61
C ASP A 208 -7.61 -9.30 17.19
N LEU A 209 -7.85 -8.09 16.71
CA LEU A 209 -7.18 -6.88 17.20
C LEU A 209 -7.48 -6.64 18.68
N GLU A 210 -8.73 -6.86 19.12
CA GLU A 210 -9.10 -6.76 20.52
C GLU A 210 -8.42 -7.82 21.38
N ALA A 211 -8.35 -9.07 20.93
CA ALA A 211 -7.64 -10.13 21.63
C ALA A 211 -6.13 -9.81 21.78
N VAL A 212 -5.50 -9.25 20.74
CA VAL A 212 -4.10 -8.80 20.78
C VAL A 212 -3.94 -7.61 21.74
N ARG A 213 -4.85 -6.62 21.73
CA ARG A 213 -4.82 -5.50 22.69
C ARG A 213 -4.79 -5.99 24.14
N GLN A 214 -5.68 -6.89 24.46
CA GLN A 214 -5.78 -7.47 25.81
C GLN A 214 -4.50 -8.25 26.17
N ALA A 215 -3.99 -9.06 25.25
CA ALA A 215 -2.76 -9.85 25.46
C ALA A 215 -1.52 -8.97 25.69
N LEU A 216 -1.43 -7.84 24.98
CA LEU A 216 -0.36 -6.86 25.14
C LEU A 216 -0.52 -6.00 26.41
N GLY A 217 -1.68 -6.06 27.06
CA GLY A 217 -1.99 -5.25 28.24
C GLY A 217 -2.17 -3.76 27.93
N ALA A 218 -2.46 -3.39 26.68
CA ALA A 218 -2.74 -2.02 26.30
C ALA A 218 -4.16 -1.62 26.77
N PRO A 219 -4.31 -0.55 27.57
CA PRO A 219 -5.63 -0.12 28.03
C PRO A 219 -6.50 0.36 26.88
N THR A 220 -5.92 1.06 25.91
CA THR A 220 -6.57 1.59 24.71
C THR A 220 -5.61 1.63 23.54
N PHE A 221 -6.16 1.74 22.33
CA PHE A 221 -5.44 2.05 21.10
C PHE A 221 -5.71 3.49 20.63
N ASP A 222 -4.68 4.12 20.08
CA ASP A 222 -4.81 5.16 19.08
C ASP A 222 -4.87 4.44 17.72
N LEU A 223 -6.03 4.44 17.06
CA LEU A 223 -6.21 3.73 15.80
C LEU A 223 -5.73 4.59 14.63
N LEU A 224 -4.83 4.07 13.82
CA LEU A 224 -4.40 4.69 12.58
C LEU A 224 -4.81 3.80 11.41
N GLY A 225 -5.93 4.11 10.78
CA GLY A 225 -6.43 3.39 9.61
C GLY A 225 -5.99 4.07 8.31
N ILE A 226 -5.56 3.26 7.34
CA ILE A 226 -5.21 3.72 5.99
C ILE A 226 -6.14 3.02 4.99
N SER A 227 -6.86 3.80 4.14
CA SER A 227 -7.73 3.24 3.10
C SER A 227 -8.78 2.28 3.70
N TYR A 228 -8.88 1.01 3.27
CA TYR A 228 -9.74 0.00 3.91
C TYR A 228 -9.51 -0.09 5.44
N GLY A 229 -8.29 0.11 5.93
CA GLY A 229 -8.00 0.15 7.36
C GLY A 229 -8.80 1.19 8.13
N THR A 230 -9.31 2.23 7.46
CA THR A 230 -10.22 3.23 8.07
C THR A 230 -11.59 2.65 8.38
N ARG A 231 -12.10 1.69 7.55
CA ARG A 231 -13.29 0.90 7.88
C ARG A 231 -13.04 -0.01 9.07
N VAL A 232 -11.88 -0.68 9.11
CA VAL A 232 -11.49 -1.52 10.27
C VAL A 232 -11.48 -0.70 11.55
N ALA A 233 -10.91 0.53 11.52
CA ALA A 233 -10.90 1.45 12.66
C ALA A 233 -12.31 1.83 13.12
N GLN A 234 -13.22 2.14 12.19
CA GLN A 234 -14.61 2.47 12.48
C GLN A 234 -15.35 1.27 13.07
N GLN A 235 -15.20 0.08 12.47
CA GLN A 235 -15.82 -1.16 12.98
C GLN A 235 -15.28 -1.52 14.37
N TYR A 236 -13.98 -1.34 14.62
CA TYR A 236 -13.41 -1.53 15.96
C TYR A 236 -13.99 -0.55 16.96
N ALA A 237 -14.11 0.73 16.63
CA ALA A 237 -14.71 1.74 17.52
C ALA A 237 -16.19 1.47 17.82
N MET A 238 -16.93 0.90 16.87
CA MET A 238 -18.34 0.49 17.09
C MET A 238 -18.45 -0.73 18.03
N ARG A 239 -17.53 -1.69 17.93
CA ARG A 239 -17.57 -2.96 18.68
C ARG A 239 -16.91 -2.85 20.05
N HIS A 240 -15.78 -2.12 20.13
CA HIS A 240 -14.93 -2.00 21.30
C HIS A 240 -14.64 -0.52 21.66
N PRO A 241 -15.68 0.33 21.88
CA PRO A 241 -15.49 1.77 22.09
C PRO A 241 -14.61 2.09 23.31
N GLN A 242 -14.59 1.22 24.33
CA GLN A 242 -13.75 1.40 25.52
C GLN A 242 -12.26 1.09 25.25
N GLY A 243 -11.96 0.41 24.15
CA GLY A 243 -10.61 0.11 23.71
C GLY A 243 -9.96 1.22 22.85
N VAL A 244 -10.67 2.33 22.61
CA VAL A 244 -10.22 3.40 21.72
C VAL A 244 -9.95 4.70 22.48
N ARG A 245 -8.77 5.29 22.27
CA ARG A 245 -8.37 6.59 22.81
C ARG A 245 -8.53 7.70 21.77
N SER A 246 -8.07 7.45 20.54
CA SER A 246 -8.21 8.36 19.41
C SER A 246 -8.25 7.60 18.08
N ILE A 247 -8.69 8.27 17.02
CA ILE A 247 -8.80 7.69 15.67
C ILE A 247 -8.18 8.63 14.65
N VAL A 248 -7.31 8.11 13.79
CA VAL A 248 -6.81 8.78 12.57
C VAL A 248 -7.26 7.97 11.37
N LEU A 249 -7.93 8.61 10.42
CA LEU A 249 -8.44 7.99 9.20
C LEU A 249 -7.81 8.66 7.98
N ASP A 250 -6.92 7.96 7.29
CA ASP A 250 -6.25 8.45 6.07
C ASP A 250 -6.78 7.75 4.83
N GLY A 251 -7.38 8.49 3.90
CA GLY A 251 -8.06 7.93 2.74
C GLY A 251 -9.33 7.19 3.16
N VAL A 252 -10.32 7.93 3.61
CA VAL A 252 -11.47 7.44 4.40
C VAL A 252 -12.42 6.57 3.60
N VAL A 253 -12.68 5.37 4.09
CA VAL A 253 -13.73 4.44 3.61
C VAL A 253 -14.88 4.46 4.60
N PRO A 254 -16.02 5.11 4.30
CA PRO A 254 -17.21 5.06 5.15
C PRO A 254 -17.71 3.62 5.33
N ASN A 255 -18.32 3.31 6.47
CA ASN A 255 -18.96 2.00 6.65
C ASN A 255 -20.07 1.74 5.62
N GLU A 256 -20.77 2.80 5.18
CA GLU A 256 -21.84 2.74 4.18
C GLU A 256 -21.37 2.50 2.76
N LEU A 257 -20.07 2.68 2.49
CA LEU A 257 -19.52 2.47 1.15
C LEU A 257 -19.60 0.99 0.77
N VAL A 258 -20.13 0.70 -0.39
CA VAL A 258 -20.03 -0.62 -1.03
C VAL A 258 -18.70 -0.70 -1.76
N LEU A 259 -17.73 -1.48 -1.24
CA LEU A 259 -16.39 -1.57 -1.81
C LEU A 259 -16.43 -2.08 -3.26
N GLY A 260 -15.84 -1.31 -4.14
CA GLY A 260 -15.82 -1.60 -5.58
C GLY A 260 -16.85 -0.85 -6.40
N GLN A 261 -17.96 -0.41 -5.79
CA GLN A 261 -19.08 0.21 -6.50
C GLN A 261 -18.71 1.50 -7.23
N ASP A 262 -17.93 2.36 -6.59
CA ASP A 262 -17.65 3.72 -7.09
C ASP A 262 -16.25 3.91 -7.69
N PHE A 263 -15.47 2.85 -7.85
CA PHE A 263 -14.08 2.98 -8.33
C PHE A 263 -13.99 3.68 -9.69
N ALA A 264 -14.91 3.37 -10.61
CA ALA A 264 -14.92 3.99 -11.94
C ALA A 264 -15.16 5.51 -11.86
N ARG A 265 -16.15 5.94 -11.09
CA ARG A 265 -16.52 7.36 -10.93
C ARG A 265 -15.47 8.12 -10.13
N ASN A 266 -14.94 7.53 -9.06
CA ASN A 266 -13.93 8.19 -8.24
C ASN A 266 -12.66 8.46 -9.05
N LEU A 267 -12.24 7.50 -9.88
CA LEU A 267 -11.11 7.71 -10.78
C LEU A 267 -11.40 8.81 -11.80
N GLU A 268 -12.59 8.79 -12.39
CA GLU A 268 -13.01 9.77 -13.40
C GLU A 268 -12.98 11.19 -12.85
N ASP A 269 -13.60 11.42 -11.68
CA ASP A 269 -13.61 12.72 -10.98
C ASP A 269 -12.18 13.21 -10.71
N ALA A 270 -11.28 12.31 -10.27
CA ALA A 270 -9.89 12.64 -9.98
C ALA A 270 -9.10 12.99 -11.24
N LEU A 271 -9.28 12.24 -12.34
CA LEU A 271 -8.60 12.50 -13.63
C LEU A 271 -9.06 13.81 -14.24
N GLU A 272 -10.38 14.05 -14.27
CA GLU A 272 -10.93 15.31 -14.76
C GLU A 272 -10.34 16.52 -14.01
N ALA A 273 -10.35 16.46 -12.66
CA ALA A 273 -9.80 17.52 -11.82
C ALA A 273 -8.28 17.70 -12.01
N GLN A 274 -7.52 16.63 -12.17
CA GLN A 274 -6.07 16.71 -12.39
C GLN A 274 -5.74 17.25 -13.78
N PHE A 275 -6.42 16.78 -14.82
CA PHE A 275 -6.15 17.21 -16.19
C PHE A 275 -6.68 18.62 -16.51
N ALA A 276 -7.73 19.08 -15.79
CA ALA A 276 -8.17 20.46 -15.85
C ALA A 276 -7.04 21.46 -15.52
N ARG A 277 -6.04 21.04 -14.71
CA ARG A 277 -4.84 21.83 -14.41
C ARG A 277 -4.02 22.13 -15.67
N CYS A 278 -3.94 21.19 -16.61
CA CYS A 278 -3.24 21.40 -17.87
C CYS A 278 -3.81 22.58 -18.67
N ASN A 279 -5.11 22.85 -18.54
CA ASN A 279 -5.75 23.97 -19.22
C ASN A 279 -5.30 25.34 -18.69
N VAL A 280 -4.78 25.43 -17.47
CA VAL A 280 -4.31 26.68 -16.83
C VAL A 280 -2.79 26.74 -16.73
N GLU A 281 -2.09 25.62 -16.78
CA GLU A 281 -0.62 25.55 -16.84
C GLU A 281 -0.15 25.74 -18.29
N ALA A 282 0.38 26.94 -18.60
CA ALA A 282 0.70 27.34 -19.97
C ALA A 282 1.62 26.34 -20.72
N GLY A 283 2.64 25.79 -20.04
CA GLY A 283 3.56 24.81 -20.62
C GLY A 283 2.85 23.48 -20.96
N CYS A 284 1.97 23.00 -20.07
CA CYS A 284 1.19 21.80 -20.30
C CYS A 284 0.22 21.98 -21.46
N LYS A 285 -0.55 23.08 -21.45
CA LYS A 285 -1.52 23.38 -22.51
C LYS A 285 -0.87 23.51 -23.89
N ALA A 286 0.28 24.20 -23.96
CA ALA A 286 1.01 24.35 -25.22
C ALA A 286 1.56 23.02 -25.74
N ARG A 287 1.95 22.10 -24.84
CA ARG A 287 2.55 20.81 -25.19
C ARG A 287 1.52 19.73 -25.54
N PHE A 288 0.43 19.62 -24.78
CA PHE A 288 -0.50 18.50 -24.87
C PHE A 288 -1.93 18.90 -25.29
N GLY A 289 -2.27 20.19 -25.29
CA GLY A 289 -3.65 20.64 -25.55
C GLY A 289 -4.59 20.16 -24.45
N ASP A 290 -5.40 19.16 -24.73
CA ASP A 290 -6.33 18.51 -23.78
C ASP A 290 -5.93 17.04 -23.58
N PRO A 291 -5.15 16.73 -22.54
CA PRO A 291 -4.73 15.35 -22.27
C PRO A 291 -5.88 14.43 -21.83
N TYR A 292 -6.97 14.99 -21.30
CA TYR A 292 -8.16 14.21 -20.96
C TYR A 292 -8.83 13.70 -22.23
N GLN A 293 -9.04 14.56 -23.22
CA GLN A 293 -9.56 14.15 -24.52
C GLN A 293 -8.65 13.15 -25.22
N THR A 294 -7.33 13.36 -25.19
CA THR A 294 -6.34 12.43 -25.76
C THR A 294 -6.40 11.05 -25.11
N LEU A 295 -6.58 10.98 -23.79
CA LEU A 295 -6.77 9.72 -23.06
C LEU A 295 -7.96 8.92 -23.58
N TYR A 296 -9.09 9.58 -23.80
CA TYR A 296 -10.31 8.94 -24.30
C TYR A 296 -10.16 8.47 -25.75
N GLN A 297 -9.55 9.27 -26.61
CA GLN A 297 -9.25 8.87 -27.99
C GLN A 297 -8.32 7.65 -28.03
N LEU A 298 -7.29 7.61 -27.18
CA LEU A 298 -6.40 6.46 -27.05
C LEU A 298 -7.15 5.22 -26.55
N ARG A 299 -7.99 5.36 -25.52
CA ARG A 299 -8.85 4.28 -25.00
C ARG A 299 -9.70 3.68 -26.13
N ASP A 300 -10.40 4.51 -26.87
CA ASP A 300 -11.32 4.07 -27.92
C ASP A 300 -10.58 3.42 -29.09
N ALA A 301 -9.43 3.93 -29.47
CA ALA A 301 -8.55 3.32 -30.46
C ALA A 301 -8.06 1.92 -30.01
N LEU A 302 -7.65 1.77 -28.74
CA LEU A 302 -7.19 0.50 -28.17
C LEU A 302 -8.34 -0.50 -27.97
N ARG A 303 -9.56 -0.03 -27.72
CA ARG A 303 -10.78 -0.85 -27.68
C ARG A 303 -11.10 -1.41 -29.06
N ALA A 304 -11.01 -0.57 -30.09
CA ALA A 304 -11.29 -0.98 -31.47
C ALA A 304 -10.21 -1.89 -32.05
N ASN A 305 -8.94 -1.69 -31.69
CA ASN A 305 -7.80 -2.40 -32.27
C ASN A 305 -6.74 -2.76 -31.20
N PRO A 306 -6.99 -3.76 -30.35
CA PRO A 306 -5.96 -4.31 -29.49
C PRO A 306 -4.81 -4.92 -30.30
N HIS A 307 -3.56 -4.59 -29.99
CA HIS A 307 -2.42 -5.09 -30.78
C HIS A 307 -1.21 -5.41 -29.91
N LYS A 308 -0.34 -6.29 -30.44
CA LYS A 308 0.92 -6.64 -29.78
C LYS A 308 1.94 -5.55 -29.99
N VAL A 309 2.61 -5.16 -28.92
CA VAL A 309 3.68 -4.19 -28.92
C VAL A 309 4.90 -4.75 -28.19
N GLY A 310 6.07 -4.40 -28.69
CA GLY A 310 7.34 -4.72 -28.04
C GLY A 310 7.82 -3.55 -27.19
N PHE A 311 8.28 -3.84 -26.00
CA PHE A 311 8.97 -2.87 -25.15
C PHE A 311 10.09 -3.54 -24.36
N ARG A 312 10.94 -2.75 -23.71
CA ARG A 312 11.99 -3.26 -22.85
C ARG A 312 11.48 -3.32 -21.41
N ASP A 313 11.51 -4.52 -20.84
CA ASP A 313 11.15 -4.75 -19.44
C ASP A 313 12.07 -3.91 -18.53
N PRO A 314 11.53 -3.03 -17.67
CA PRO A 314 12.34 -2.11 -16.88
C PRO A 314 13.14 -2.79 -15.76
N GLN A 315 12.76 -3.99 -15.32
CA GLN A 315 13.45 -4.75 -14.28
C GLN A 315 14.56 -5.63 -14.84
N THR A 316 14.29 -6.34 -15.96
CA THR A 316 15.22 -7.31 -16.55
C THR A 316 15.99 -6.77 -17.74
N TYR A 317 15.57 -5.63 -18.30
CA TYR A 317 16.09 -5.01 -19.54
C TYR A 317 15.91 -5.89 -20.80
N GLN A 318 15.16 -6.98 -20.71
CA GLN A 318 14.87 -7.85 -21.85
C GLN A 318 13.76 -7.25 -22.73
N GLY A 319 13.83 -7.54 -24.02
CA GLY A 319 12.73 -7.23 -24.94
C GLY A 319 11.57 -8.18 -24.70
N VAL A 320 10.40 -7.64 -24.39
CA VAL A 320 9.17 -8.40 -24.17
C VAL A 320 8.06 -7.92 -25.08
N GLN A 321 7.11 -8.79 -25.37
CA GLN A 321 5.92 -8.44 -26.13
C GLN A 321 4.67 -8.59 -25.25
N ARG A 322 3.76 -7.61 -25.36
CA ARG A 322 2.49 -7.62 -24.66
C ARG A 322 1.37 -7.13 -25.55
N THR A 323 0.16 -7.55 -25.25
CA THR A 323 -1.04 -6.97 -25.86
C THR A 323 -1.35 -5.65 -25.18
N LEU A 324 -1.29 -4.56 -25.93
CA LEU A 324 -1.80 -3.27 -25.51
C LEU A 324 -3.29 -3.21 -25.87
N ASN A 325 -4.12 -3.03 -24.88
CA ASN A 325 -5.56 -2.86 -24.99
C ASN A 325 -6.06 -1.79 -24.00
N GLU A 326 -7.34 -1.47 -24.05
CA GLU A 326 -7.95 -0.50 -23.12
C GLU A 326 -7.76 -0.86 -21.65
N GLY A 327 -7.78 -2.15 -21.29
CA GLY A 327 -7.59 -2.60 -19.91
C GLY A 327 -6.17 -2.37 -19.38
N ALA A 328 -5.15 -2.51 -20.23
CA ALA A 328 -3.77 -2.19 -19.90
C ALA A 328 -3.62 -0.68 -19.67
N LEU A 329 -4.21 0.16 -20.54
CA LEU A 329 -4.23 1.62 -20.35
C LEU A 329 -4.95 1.99 -19.05
N ALA A 330 -6.14 1.47 -18.79
CA ALA A 330 -6.93 1.76 -17.61
C ALA A 330 -6.20 1.40 -16.31
N SER A 331 -5.47 0.27 -16.30
CA SER A 331 -4.67 -0.16 -15.14
C SER A 331 -3.55 0.83 -14.82
N VAL A 332 -2.80 1.30 -15.83
CA VAL A 332 -1.74 2.32 -15.63
C VAL A 332 -2.33 3.62 -15.13
N VAL A 333 -3.35 4.13 -15.81
CA VAL A 333 -3.99 5.41 -15.46
C VAL A 333 -4.50 5.37 -14.02
N ARG A 334 -5.17 4.28 -13.62
CA ARG A 334 -5.63 4.10 -12.26
C ARG A 334 -4.49 4.15 -11.24
N MET A 335 -3.45 3.35 -11.45
CA MET A 335 -2.35 3.26 -10.48
C MET A 335 -1.56 4.56 -10.40
N PHE A 336 -1.38 5.25 -11.52
CA PHE A 336 -0.67 6.53 -11.54
C PHE A 336 -1.45 7.65 -10.85
N ALA A 337 -2.79 7.60 -10.88
CA ALA A 337 -3.62 8.58 -10.21
C ALA A 337 -3.52 8.53 -8.67
N TYR A 338 -3.00 7.43 -8.07
CA TYR A 338 -2.83 7.31 -6.60
C TYR A 338 -1.83 8.31 -6.02
N SER A 339 -0.74 8.60 -6.72
CA SER A 339 0.34 9.45 -6.23
C SER A 339 0.44 10.75 -7.04
N PRO A 340 0.65 11.92 -6.41
CA PRO A 340 0.81 13.19 -7.13
C PRO A 340 1.94 13.15 -8.16
N LEU A 341 3.04 12.45 -7.85
CA LEU A 341 4.20 12.38 -8.73
C LEU A 341 3.91 11.56 -9.99
N THR A 342 3.30 10.37 -9.83
CA THR A 342 2.96 9.53 -10.97
C THR A 342 1.81 10.11 -11.79
N ALA A 343 0.83 10.74 -11.12
CA ALA A 343 -0.25 11.45 -11.80
C ALA A 343 0.25 12.61 -12.67
N ALA A 344 1.30 13.31 -12.23
CA ALA A 344 1.92 14.38 -13.00
C ALA A 344 2.60 13.89 -14.29
N LEU A 345 2.94 12.60 -14.39
CA LEU A 345 3.50 11.97 -15.60
C LEU A 345 2.42 11.52 -16.60
N LEU A 346 1.15 11.44 -16.20
CA LEU A 346 0.08 10.90 -17.06
C LEU A 346 -0.06 11.65 -18.38
N PRO A 347 -0.12 13.01 -18.44
CA PRO A 347 -0.22 13.72 -19.71
C PRO A 347 0.89 13.35 -20.70
N LEU A 348 2.13 13.28 -20.21
CA LEU A 348 3.29 12.93 -21.01
C LEU A 348 3.24 11.48 -21.53
N SER A 349 2.88 10.53 -20.66
CA SER A 349 2.80 9.10 -21.00
C SER A 349 1.65 8.81 -21.98
N ILE A 350 0.52 9.51 -21.83
CA ILE A 350 -0.63 9.41 -22.72
C ILE A 350 -0.31 9.99 -24.10
N ASP A 351 0.31 11.17 -24.14
CA ASP A 351 0.73 11.81 -25.40
C ASP A 351 1.73 10.94 -26.16
N ALA A 352 2.75 10.40 -25.48
CA ALA A 352 3.73 9.50 -26.10
C ALA A 352 3.03 8.26 -26.69
N ALA A 353 2.12 7.63 -25.94
CA ALA A 353 1.38 6.46 -26.40
C ALA A 353 0.44 6.76 -27.57
N ALA A 354 -0.21 7.94 -27.59
CA ALA A 354 -1.07 8.39 -28.70
C ALA A 354 -0.28 8.62 -29.97
N HIS A 355 1.02 8.96 -29.88
CA HIS A 355 1.93 9.12 -31.00
C HIS A 355 2.72 7.85 -31.33
N GLY A 356 2.38 6.70 -30.73
CA GLY A 356 2.95 5.39 -31.04
C GLY A 356 4.14 4.98 -30.17
N ASP A 357 4.65 5.83 -29.29
CA ASP A 357 5.64 5.45 -28.28
C ASP A 357 4.97 4.94 -27.01
N VAL A 358 4.64 3.66 -27.03
CA VAL A 358 3.97 2.97 -25.91
C VAL A 358 4.94 2.41 -24.87
N GLY A 359 6.23 2.48 -25.11
CA GLY A 359 7.28 1.95 -24.23
C GLY A 359 7.22 2.50 -22.82
N PRO A 360 7.13 3.84 -22.62
CA PRO A 360 6.99 4.43 -21.27
C PRO A 360 5.75 3.92 -20.53
N LEU A 361 4.58 3.89 -21.18
CA LEU A 361 3.33 3.44 -20.59
C LEU A 361 3.40 1.98 -20.11
N LEU A 362 3.92 1.08 -20.96
CA LEU A 362 4.00 -0.35 -20.63
C LEU A 362 5.11 -0.66 -19.62
N GLY A 363 6.23 0.07 -19.68
CA GLY A 363 7.29 -0.03 -18.68
C GLY A 363 6.78 0.36 -17.28
N GLN A 364 6.03 1.44 -17.22
CA GLN A 364 5.38 1.89 -15.98
C GLN A 364 4.34 0.88 -15.49
N ALA A 365 3.49 0.35 -16.39
CA ALA A 365 2.52 -0.70 -16.06
C ALA A 365 3.19 -1.92 -15.42
N LYS A 366 4.33 -2.33 -15.98
CA LYS A 366 5.07 -3.51 -15.50
C LYS A 366 5.62 -3.31 -14.09
N LEU A 367 6.18 -2.15 -13.79
CA LEU A 367 6.68 -1.83 -12.44
C LEU A 367 5.55 -1.86 -11.41
N LEU A 368 4.43 -1.21 -11.72
CA LEU A 368 3.29 -1.12 -10.80
C LEU A 368 2.57 -2.47 -10.58
N ALA A 369 2.45 -3.29 -11.63
CA ALA A 369 1.81 -4.60 -11.51
C ALA A 369 2.58 -5.54 -10.57
N GLY A 370 3.93 -5.48 -10.60
CA GLY A 370 4.79 -6.22 -9.69
C GLY A 370 4.53 -5.81 -8.24
N ASP A 371 4.65 -4.53 -7.94
CA ASP A 371 4.49 -4.01 -6.57
C ASP A 371 3.11 -4.33 -5.97
N LEU A 372 2.03 -4.23 -6.76
CA LEU A 372 0.67 -4.49 -6.29
C LEU A 372 0.43 -5.98 -6.03
N SER A 373 0.89 -6.87 -6.92
CA SER A 373 0.71 -8.32 -6.76
C SER A 373 1.45 -8.87 -5.54
N ASP A 374 2.58 -8.26 -5.18
CA ASP A 374 3.44 -8.72 -4.10
C ASP A 374 3.02 -8.20 -2.71
N THR A 375 2.25 -7.11 -2.68
CA THR A 375 1.79 -6.47 -1.43
C THR A 375 0.31 -6.67 -1.13
N MET A 376 -0.46 -7.25 -2.07
CA MET A 376 -1.91 -7.40 -1.95
C MET A 376 -2.34 -8.86 -1.95
N ASN A 377 -3.00 -9.32 -0.88
CA ASN A 377 -3.59 -10.67 -0.83
C ASN A 377 -4.97 -10.69 -1.49
N GLY A 378 -5.05 -11.26 -2.70
CA GLY A 378 -6.30 -11.31 -3.48
C GLY A 378 -7.38 -12.19 -2.84
N GLY A 379 -7.01 -13.27 -2.16
CA GLY A 379 -7.97 -14.12 -1.45
C GLY A 379 -8.61 -13.40 -0.26
N MET A 380 -7.82 -12.63 0.49
CA MET A 380 -8.37 -11.80 1.58
C MET A 380 -9.26 -10.68 1.04
N GLN A 381 -8.88 -10.04 -0.07
CA GLN A 381 -9.72 -9.04 -0.73
C GLN A 381 -11.07 -9.64 -1.14
N ALA A 382 -11.06 -10.82 -1.77
CA ALA A 382 -12.28 -11.51 -2.15
C ALA A 382 -13.12 -11.91 -0.92
N ALA A 383 -12.50 -12.43 0.15
CA ALA A 383 -13.20 -12.82 1.37
C ALA A 383 -13.96 -11.63 1.99
N VAL A 384 -13.32 -10.46 2.09
CA VAL A 384 -13.95 -9.23 2.61
C VAL A 384 -15.06 -8.75 1.68
N ILE A 385 -14.77 -8.47 0.41
CA ILE A 385 -15.74 -7.85 -0.50
C ILE A 385 -16.93 -8.77 -0.74
N CYS A 386 -16.69 -10.07 -0.95
CA CYS A 386 -17.78 -11.01 -1.23
C CYS A 386 -18.66 -11.30 -0.02
N SER A 387 -18.13 -11.19 1.20
CA SER A 387 -18.91 -11.38 2.43
C SER A 387 -19.64 -10.13 2.88
N GLU A 388 -19.07 -8.95 2.62
CA GLU A 388 -19.52 -7.70 3.26
C GLU A 388 -20.27 -6.76 2.32
N ASP A 389 -19.96 -6.77 1.00
CA ASP A 389 -20.43 -5.76 0.07
C ASP A 389 -21.11 -6.32 -1.20
N ALA A 390 -20.82 -7.57 -1.58
CA ALA A 390 -21.18 -8.09 -2.90
C ALA A 390 -22.69 -8.16 -3.20
N ASP A 391 -23.52 -8.31 -2.18
CA ASP A 391 -24.99 -8.31 -2.31
C ASP A 391 -25.58 -6.91 -2.54
N LEU A 392 -24.77 -5.87 -2.34
CA LEU A 392 -25.12 -4.46 -2.55
C LEU A 392 -24.55 -3.88 -3.84
N LEU A 393 -23.67 -4.63 -4.55
CA LEU A 393 -23.09 -4.18 -5.81
C LEU A 393 -24.17 -4.11 -6.91
N VAL A 394 -24.25 -2.97 -7.58
CA VAL A 394 -25.24 -2.70 -8.65
C VAL A 394 -24.51 -2.31 -9.93
N GLN A 395 -24.86 -2.97 -11.02
CA GLN A 395 -24.40 -2.59 -12.37
C GLN A 395 -24.95 -1.23 -12.76
N ARG A 396 -24.05 -0.36 -13.22
CA ARG A 396 -24.40 0.99 -13.69
C ARG A 396 -23.94 1.14 -15.14
N PRO A 397 -24.87 1.17 -16.10
CA PRO A 397 -24.53 1.29 -17.53
C PRO A 397 -23.69 2.52 -17.86
N GLU A 398 -23.86 3.61 -17.12
CA GLU A 398 -23.09 4.86 -17.29
C GLU A 398 -21.60 4.70 -16.99
N ASP A 399 -21.20 3.75 -16.16
CA ASP A 399 -19.79 3.47 -15.87
C ASP A 399 -19.03 2.95 -17.11
N ALA A 400 -19.74 2.38 -18.10
CA ALA A 400 -19.14 1.93 -19.36
C ALA A 400 -18.45 3.05 -20.16
N GLY A 401 -18.85 4.30 -19.93
CA GLY A 401 -18.25 5.49 -20.54
C GLY A 401 -16.92 5.91 -19.90
N THR A 402 -16.61 5.47 -18.69
CA THR A 402 -15.41 5.84 -17.94
C THR A 402 -14.15 5.11 -18.40
N ILE A 403 -12.98 5.51 -17.92
CA ILE A 403 -11.71 4.82 -18.22
C ILE A 403 -11.68 3.38 -17.70
N LEU A 404 -12.20 3.13 -16.49
CA LEU A 404 -12.28 1.77 -15.94
C LEU A 404 -13.41 0.96 -16.53
N GLY A 405 -14.42 1.60 -17.10
CA GLY A 405 -15.63 0.93 -17.57
C GLY A 405 -16.31 0.13 -16.45
N THR A 406 -16.97 -0.94 -16.81
CA THR A 406 -17.63 -1.87 -15.87
C THR A 406 -16.70 -2.99 -15.40
N ARG A 407 -15.48 -3.10 -15.96
CA ARG A 407 -14.61 -4.27 -15.82
C ARG A 407 -14.30 -4.65 -14.36
N MET A 408 -14.09 -3.68 -13.49
CA MET A 408 -13.82 -3.97 -12.07
C MET A 408 -15.05 -4.56 -11.38
N LEU A 409 -16.21 -4.00 -11.64
CA LEU A 409 -17.47 -4.49 -11.09
C LEU A 409 -17.81 -5.88 -11.65
N ASP A 410 -17.60 -6.11 -12.95
CA ASP A 410 -17.77 -7.41 -13.59
C ASP A 410 -16.83 -8.46 -12.99
N THR A 411 -15.59 -8.07 -12.68
CA THR A 411 -14.61 -8.93 -11.98
C THR A 411 -15.13 -9.32 -10.60
N LEU A 412 -15.60 -8.35 -9.80
CA LEU A 412 -16.14 -8.61 -8.46
C LEU A 412 -17.38 -9.52 -8.54
N HIS A 413 -18.29 -9.28 -9.46
CA HIS A 413 -19.45 -10.16 -9.67
C HIS A 413 -19.02 -11.59 -10.04
N ALA A 414 -18.04 -11.75 -10.94
CA ALA A 414 -17.56 -13.07 -11.35
C ALA A 414 -16.90 -13.84 -10.19
N VAL A 415 -16.04 -13.19 -9.41
CA VAL A 415 -15.37 -13.76 -8.24
C VAL A 415 -16.39 -14.09 -7.15
N CYS A 416 -17.23 -13.12 -6.76
CA CYS A 416 -18.17 -13.28 -5.66
C CYS A 416 -19.36 -14.21 -5.97
N ALA A 417 -19.57 -14.55 -7.24
CA ALA A 417 -20.55 -15.57 -7.64
C ALA A 417 -20.16 -16.98 -7.14
N VAL A 418 -18.86 -17.24 -6.94
CA VAL A 418 -18.34 -18.55 -6.55
C VAL A 418 -17.62 -18.53 -5.20
N TRP A 419 -17.25 -17.34 -4.69
CA TRP A 419 -16.58 -17.22 -3.39
C TRP A 419 -17.55 -17.50 -2.24
N PRO A 420 -17.17 -18.34 -1.24
CA PRO A 420 -18.01 -18.61 -0.08
C PRO A 420 -18.15 -17.36 0.80
N LYS A 421 -19.40 -17.04 1.14
CA LYS A 421 -19.72 -15.81 1.87
C LYS A 421 -19.70 -16.05 3.37
N GLY A 422 -18.94 -15.23 4.09
CA GLY A 422 -19.01 -15.10 5.54
C GLY A 422 -20.24 -14.30 5.98
N SER A 423 -20.37 -14.10 7.29
CA SER A 423 -21.43 -13.26 7.86
C SER A 423 -20.90 -11.88 8.23
N ARG A 424 -21.76 -10.88 8.11
CA ARG A 424 -21.54 -9.54 8.66
C ARG A 424 -22.67 -9.18 9.64
N PRO A 425 -22.42 -8.36 10.66
CA PRO A 425 -23.49 -7.84 11.54
C PRO A 425 -24.49 -6.99 10.77
N ALA A 426 -25.74 -6.97 11.23
CA ALA A 426 -26.81 -6.21 10.56
C ALA A 426 -26.55 -4.69 10.51
N ASP A 427 -25.74 -4.18 11.44
CA ASP A 427 -25.34 -2.77 11.55
C ASP A 427 -23.99 -2.47 10.92
N PHE A 428 -23.42 -3.40 10.14
CA PHE A 428 -22.08 -3.26 9.54
C PHE A 428 -21.93 -1.99 8.68
N HIS A 429 -22.96 -1.68 7.90
CA HIS A 429 -23.00 -0.48 7.04
C HIS A 429 -23.60 0.76 7.73
N ARG A 430 -23.79 0.76 9.05
CA ARG A 430 -24.20 1.98 9.75
C ARG A 430 -23.03 2.95 9.89
N PRO A 431 -23.27 4.26 9.75
CA PRO A 431 -22.29 5.29 10.06
C PRO A 431 -21.73 5.11 11.47
N LEU A 432 -20.46 5.43 11.67
CA LEU A 432 -19.89 5.54 13.00
C LEU A 432 -20.41 6.81 13.67
N GLU A 433 -21.10 6.66 14.81
CA GLU A 433 -21.45 7.76 15.71
C GLU A 433 -20.54 7.71 16.95
N SER A 434 -19.69 8.73 17.14
CA SER A 434 -18.70 8.71 18.21
C SER A 434 -18.30 10.12 18.69
N ALA A 435 -17.96 10.20 19.98
CA ALA A 435 -17.31 11.36 20.59
C ALA A 435 -15.79 11.18 20.76
N VAL A 436 -15.24 10.03 20.35
CA VAL A 436 -13.79 9.78 20.39
C VAL A 436 -13.09 10.82 19.52
N PRO A 437 -12.01 11.47 20.03
CA PRO A 437 -11.23 12.40 19.21
C PRO A 437 -10.80 11.75 17.89
N THR A 438 -11.15 12.38 16.76
CA THR A 438 -10.89 11.81 15.44
C THR A 438 -10.31 12.84 14.48
N LEU A 439 -9.24 12.47 13.78
CA LEU A 439 -8.64 13.24 12.70
C LEU A 439 -8.82 12.48 11.38
N LEU A 440 -9.47 13.13 10.40
CA LEU A 440 -9.67 12.59 9.06
C LEU A 440 -8.74 13.31 8.09
N LEU A 441 -8.10 12.54 7.22
CA LEU A 441 -7.18 13.03 6.19
C LEU A 441 -7.64 12.53 4.82
N SER A 442 -7.67 13.43 3.82
CA SER A 442 -7.98 13.07 2.44
C SER A 442 -7.09 13.85 1.47
N GLY A 443 -6.70 13.23 0.38
CA GLY A 443 -6.08 13.93 -0.74
C GLY A 443 -7.14 14.59 -1.63
N GLN A 444 -6.85 15.79 -2.13
CA GLN A 444 -7.77 16.53 -3.01
C GLN A 444 -8.14 15.75 -4.27
N TYR A 445 -7.17 14.99 -4.82
CA TYR A 445 -7.30 14.24 -6.07
C TYR A 445 -7.28 12.72 -5.83
N ASP A 446 -7.79 12.28 -4.68
CA ASP A 446 -7.83 10.86 -4.35
C ASP A 446 -8.78 10.10 -5.30
N PRO A 447 -8.26 9.16 -6.14
CA PRO A 447 -9.05 8.46 -7.14
C PRO A 447 -9.83 7.26 -6.58
N VAL A 448 -9.74 7.00 -5.27
CA VAL A 448 -10.33 5.82 -4.61
C VAL A 448 -11.27 6.22 -3.50
N THR A 449 -10.77 7.06 -2.59
CA THR A 449 -11.49 7.54 -1.40
C THR A 449 -11.50 9.07 -1.36
N PRO A 450 -12.24 9.70 -2.27
CA PRO A 450 -12.27 11.16 -2.42
C PRO A 450 -12.76 11.86 -1.14
N PRO A 451 -12.43 13.17 -0.97
CA PRO A 451 -12.75 13.92 0.25
C PRO A 451 -14.21 13.84 0.71
N ARG A 452 -15.17 13.68 -0.22
CA ARG A 452 -16.59 13.52 0.11
C ARG A 452 -16.88 12.34 1.04
N TYR A 453 -16.02 11.32 1.04
CA TYR A 453 -16.15 10.18 1.97
C TYR A 453 -15.74 10.55 3.39
N GLY A 454 -14.65 11.31 3.55
CA GLY A 454 -14.27 11.90 4.83
C GLY A 454 -15.36 12.84 5.38
N GLU A 455 -15.97 13.64 4.52
CA GLU A 455 -17.10 14.52 4.88
C GLU A 455 -18.34 13.72 5.32
N ALA A 456 -18.59 12.56 4.70
CA ALA A 456 -19.69 11.69 5.10
C ALA A 456 -19.48 11.14 6.52
N VAL A 457 -18.29 10.59 6.82
CA VAL A 457 -17.96 10.04 8.14
C VAL A 457 -17.93 11.14 9.21
N LEU A 458 -17.45 12.34 8.88
CA LEU A 458 -17.39 13.48 9.80
C LEU A 458 -18.75 13.81 10.44
N LYS A 459 -19.87 13.59 9.73
CA LYS A 459 -21.24 13.89 10.21
C LYS A 459 -21.61 13.13 11.47
N GLY A 460 -21.11 11.92 11.66
CA GLY A 460 -21.35 11.09 12.84
C GLY A 460 -20.40 11.37 14.02
N LEU A 461 -19.39 12.25 13.85
CA LEU A 461 -18.31 12.45 14.79
C LEU A 461 -18.41 13.79 15.51
N SER A 462 -18.78 13.81 16.79
CA SER A 462 -18.97 15.06 17.56
C SER A 462 -17.67 15.76 17.93
N ASN A 463 -16.51 15.05 17.95
CA ASN A 463 -15.19 15.59 18.26
C ASN A 463 -14.17 15.22 17.18
N ALA A 464 -14.35 15.78 15.99
CA ALA A 464 -13.51 15.46 14.85
C ALA A 464 -13.15 16.69 13.99
N ARG A 465 -12.13 16.52 13.17
CA ARG A 465 -11.74 17.46 12.11
C ARG A 465 -11.32 16.71 10.86
N HIS A 466 -11.75 17.18 9.70
CA HIS A 466 -11.34 16.69 8.39
C HIS A 466 -10.37 17.68 7.75
N LEU A 467 -9.21 17.19 7.31
CA LEU A 467 -8.19 17.94 6.59
C LEU A 467 -8.07 17.38 5.17
N VAL A 468 -8.29 18.24 4.18
CA VAL A 468 -8.09 17.91 2.77
C VAL A 468 -6.78 18.52 2.30
N LEU A 469 -5.83 17.67 1.89
CA LEU A 469 -4.50 18.09 1.48
C LEU A 469 -4.49 18.42 -0.02
N LYS A 470 -4.20 19.69 -0.33
CA LYS A 470 -4.18 20.21 -1.70
C LYS A 470 -3.16 19.48 -2.57
N GLY A 471 -3.56 19.15 -3.78
CA GLY A 471 -2.69 18.52 -4.77
C GLY A 471 -2.29 17.08 -4.48
N GLN A 472 -2.79 16.49 -3.41
CA GLN A 472 -2.43 15.12 -3.00
C GLN A 472 -3.43 14.10 -3.54
N GLY A 473 -2.93 12.85 -3.73
CA GLY A 473 -3.70 11.68 -4.14
C GLY A 473 -4.13 10.82 -2.96
N HIS A 474 -4.03 9.50 -3.12
CA HIS A 474 -4.46 8.53 -2.10
C HIS A 474 -3.37 8.33 -1.03
N ASN A 475 -3.77 8.30 0.26
CA ASN A 475 -2.92 8.17 1.44
C ASN A 475 -1.96 9.35 1.63
N VAL A 476 -2.33 10.24 2.52
CA VAL A 476 -1.67 11.54 2.66
C VAL A 476 -0.94 11.74 3.98
N ILE A 477 -0.94 10.72 4.84
CA ILE A 477 -0.34 10.82 6.18
C ILE A 477 1.15 11.17 6.16
N THR A 478 1.86 10.87 5.05
CA THR A 478 3.29 11.19 4.89
C THR A 478 3.53 12.50 4.16
N ALA A 479 2.48 13.21 3.70
CA ALA A 479 2.61 14.40 2.89
C ALA A 479 2.86 15.66 3.73
N GLY A 480 3.89 16.41 3.35
CA GLY A 480 4.21 17.69 3.99
C GLY A 480 4.35 17.62 5.51
N CYS A 481 3.54 18.39 6.23
CA CYS A 481 3.52 18.40 7.70
C CYS A 481 2.46 17.45 8.32
N ALA A 482 1.79 16.62 7.54
CA ALA A 482 0.77 15.70 8.06
C ALA A 482 1.29 14.79 9.19
N PRO A 483 2.51 14.23 9.15
CA PRO A 483 3.04 13.42 10.25
C PRO A 483 3.08 14.19 11.59
N GLN A 484 3.48 15.47 11.58
CA GLN A 484 3.53 16.32 12.77
C GLN A 484 2.13 16.63 13.28
N LEU A 485 1.17 16.89 12.38
CA LEU A 485 -0.21 17.14 12.75
C LEU A 485 -0.84 15.91 13.41
N VAL A 486 -0.59 14.71 12.87
CA VAL A 486 -1.04 13.45 13.46
C VAL A 486 -0.41 13.24 14.84
N LYS A 487 0.92 13.49 14.99
CA LYS A 487 1.58 13.44 16.28
C LYS A 487 0.93 14.39 17.29
N THR A 488 0.81 15.67 16.96
CA THR A 488 0.20 16.69 17.83
C THR A 488 -1.24 16.28 18.21
N PHE A 489 -2.02 15.84 17.24
CA PHE A 489 -3.39 15.36 17.50
C PHE A 489 -3.43 14.19 18.50
N ILE A 490 -2.57 13.17 18.33
CA ILE A 490 -2.51 12.01 19.23
C ILE A 490 -2.08 12.42 20.65
N GLU A 491 -1.21 13.42 20.77
CA GLU A 491 -0.77 13.94 22.07
C GLU A 491 -1.87 14.74 22.76
N ASP A 492 -2.49 15.67 22.06
CA ASP A 492 -3.41 16.68 22.63
C ASP A 492 -4.88 16.26 22.63
N LEU A 493 -5.28 15.31 21.77
CA LEU A 493 -6.66 14.85 21.57
C LEU A 493 -7.66 15.98 21.25
N ALA A 494 -7.19 17.05 20.66
CA ALA A 494 -7.92 18.27 20.37
C ALA A 494 -8.02 18.57 18.86
N PRO A 495 -8.75 17.75 18.08
CA PRO A 495 -8.76 17.88 16.62
C PRO A 495 -9.29 19.24 16.15
N LYS A 496 -10.26 19.82 16.86
CA LYS A 496 -10.92 21.08 16.46
C LYS A 496 -10.01 22.31 16.56
N THR A 497 -9.03 22.28 17.45
CA THR A 497 -8.08 23.39 17.70
C THR A 497 -6.70 23.13 17.11
N LEU A 498 -6.51 22.01 16.41
CA LEU A 498 -5.24 21.67 15.77
C LEU A 498 -4.85 22.73 14.74
N ASP A 499 -3.66 23.36 14.91
CA ASP A 499 -3.15 24.31 13.92
C ASP A 499 -2.64 23.56 12.68
N ALA A 500 -3.36 23.67 11.59
CA ALA A 500 -3.06 23.03 10.31
C ALA A 500 -2.57 24.02 9.23
N ALA A 501 -2.22 25.27 9.59
CA ALA A 501 -1.80 26.29 8.63
C ALA A 501 -0.56 25.89 7.80
N CYS A 502 0.26 24.94 8.29
CA CYS A 502 1.38 24.40 7.52
C CYS A 502 0.95 23.70 6.22
N LEU A 503 -0.28 23.20 6.13
CA LEU A 503 -0.84 22.57 4.92
C LEU A 503 -1.16 23.59 3.82
N ASP A 504 -1.31 24.86 4.13
CA ASP A 504 -1.59 25.91 3.13
C ASP A 504 -0.44 26.06 2.12
N ARG A 505 0.76 25.61 2.48
CA ARG A 505 1.94 25.61 1.61
C ARG A 505 2.01 24.40 0.66
N LEU A 506 1.15 23.41 0.86
CA LEU A 506 1.10 22.27 -0.07
C LEU A 506 0.55 22.73 -1.41
N GLN A 507 1.23 22.26 -2.45
CA GLN A 507 0.83 22.49 -3.83
C GLN A 507 0.80 21.17 -4.58
N ALA A 508 0.02 21.13 -5.67
CA ALA A 508 0.05 20.00 -6.57
C ALA A 508 1.40 19.91 -7.26
N THR A 509 1.91 18.70 -7.47
CA THR A 509 3.10 18.46 -8.29
C THR A 509 2.85 19.04 -9.69
N PRO A 510 3.73 19.90 -10.22
CA PRO A 510 3.58 20.44 -11.58
C PRO A 510 3.56 19.31 -12.61
N LEU A 511 2.74 19.46 -13.66
CA LEU A 511 2.63 18.45 -14.72
C LEU A 511 3.91 18.39 -15.54
N PHE A 512 4.40 17.17 -15.79
CA PHE A 512 5.62 16.96 -16.58
C PHE A 512 5.32 17.23 -18.05
N ILE A 513 6.12 18.09 -18.68
CA ILE A 513 6.02 18.39 -20.12
C ILE A 513 7.00 17.61 -20.96
N ASP A 514 8.05 17.06 -20.35
CA ASP A 514 8.99 16.12 -20.92
C ASP A 514 9.60 15.23 -19.82
N PHE A 515 10.48 14.30 -20.16
CA PHE A 515 11.13 13.40 -19.20
C PHE A 515 12.19 14.08 -18.30
N ASN A 516 12.44 15.38 -18.46
CA ASN A 516 13.28 16.15 -17.54
C ASN A 516 12.45 16.85 -16.45
N GLY A 517 11.15 16.98 -16.63
CA GLY A 517 10.25 17.52 -15.63
C GLY A 517 9.16 18.45 -16.16
N ALA A 518 8.67 19.29 -15.25
CA ALA A 518 7.72 20.34 -15.56
C ALA A 518 8.40 21.52 -16.25
N ALA A 519 7.59 22.41 -16.84
CA ALA A 519 8.10 23.70 -17.33
C ALA A 519 8.73 24.49 -16.17
N PRO A 520 9.85 25.21 -16.41
CA PRO A 520 10.51 26.02 -15.41
C PRO A 520 9.64 27.20 -14.94
#